data_6c661d8b7f973e79553784f1ae6ae5d3
#
_entry.id   6c661d8b7f973e79553784f1ae6ae5d3
#
_cell.length_a   1.000
_cell.length_b   1.000
_cell.length_c   1.000
_cell.angle_alpha   90.00
_cell.angle_beta   90.00
_cell.angle_gamma   90.00
#
_symmetry.space_group_name_H-M   'P 1'
#
loop_
_entity.id
_entity.type
_entity.pdbx_description
1 polymer ?
#
loop_
_entity_poly.entity_id
_entity_poly.type
_entity_poly.pdbx_seq_one_letter_code
_entity_poly.pdbx_strand_id
1 'polypeptide(L)'
;MVSENVKQFLPSVRPKMRRFPASRLEPEPESVYFISMEIMNRTSSDAERLTAACVLSVVGGFLDIYTYLYRGKVFANAVTGNMVLFGFHLAHRQWGEGTRYLLAILFYAFGIFTAEIIHAKLPKSRRLSWHQSVILLELACLLPVCFIPYGEFDFLVNALISFVCALQVQTFRRVHGLPFASTMCTGNLRSGTDALFRSLFGKVPGELRKALHYYGVIVCFIFGAVSGALLLHRFGHYVFLLAPAGLCAVFFLIATRRGVASWRRSLRGVFRKLRG
;
A
#
# COMPACT_ATOMS: atom_id res chain seq x y z
N MET A 1 27.34 -17.73 -41.98
CA MET A 1 28.66 -17.32 -41.45
C MET A 1 28.43 -16.36 -40.23
N VAL A 2 27.78 -16.79 -39.17
CA VAL A 2 27.69 -16.11 -37.84
C VAL A 2 27.23 -17.17 -36.83
N SER A 3 28.06 -18.18 -36.51
CA SER A 3 27.69 -19.18 -35.49
C SER A 3 28.86 -19.81 -34.73
N GLU A 4 30.01 -19.18 -34.66
CA GLU A 4 31.18 -19.81 -33.99
C GLU A 4 31.84 -19.04 -32.83
N ASN A 5 31.34 -17.88 -32.41
CA ASN A 5 32.03 -17.04 -31.43
C ASN A 5 31.36 -16.90 -30.06
N VAL A 6 30.46 -17.80 -29.64
CA VAL A 6 29.77 -17.71 -28.32
C VAL A 6 30.30 -18.72 -27.28
N LYS A 7 31.24 -19.58 -27.63
CA LYS A 7 31.75 -20.64 -26.71
C LYS A 7 32.98 -20.25 -25.86
N GLN A 8 33.47 -19.01 -25.91
CA GLN A 8 34.76 -18.65 -25.28
C GLN A 8 34.70 -17.88 -23.98
N PHE A 9 33.50 -17.65 -23.39
CA PHE A 9 33.36 -16.83 -22.15
C PHE A 9 32.59 -17.53 -21.01
N LEU A 10 32.73 -18.86 -20.85
CA LEU A 10 32.24 -19.52 -19.63
C LEU A 10 33.42 -20.21 -18.91
N PRO A 11 33.86 -19.69 -17.75
CA PRO A 11 34.79 -20.47 -16.93
C PRO A 11 34.04 -21.68 -16.38
N SER A 12 34.62 -22.86 -16.61
CA SER A 12 34.17 -24.15 -16.10
C SER A 12 34.33 -24.24 -14.59
N VAL A 13 33.35 -23.73 -13.84
CA VAL A 13 33.24 -23.99 -12.40
C VAL A 13 32.53 -25.32 -12.21
N ARG A 14 33.27 -26.41 -12.13
CA ARG A 14 32.75 -27.69 -11.61
C ARG A 14 32.52 -27.52 -10.11
N PRO A 15 31.30 -27.66 -9.55
CA PRO A 15 31.12 -27.70 -8.12
C PRO A 15 31.76 -28.98 -7.57
N LYS A 16 32.76 -28.84 -6.71
CA LYS A 16 33.24 -29.96 -5.87
C LYS A 16 32.06 -30.36 -4.95
N MET A 17 31.37 -31.42 -5.29
CA MET A 17 30.44 -32.07 -4.36
C MET A 17 31.27 -32.65 -3.21
N ARG A 18 31.27 -31.97 -2.07
CA ARG A 18 31.65 -32.59 -0.79
C ARG A 18 30.56 -33.62 -0.47
N ARG A 19 30.92 -34.91 -0.50
CA ARG A 19 30.10 -35.98 0.08
C ARG A 19 29.98 -35.70 1.57
N PHE A 20 28.80 -35.27 2.02
CA PHE A 20 28.45 -35.28 3.43
C PHE A 20 28.14 -36.72 3.84
N PRO A 21 28.63 -37.19 5.00
CA PRO A 21 28.28 -38.51 5.49
C PRO A 21 26.78 -38.55 5.81
N ALA A 22 26.11 -39.55 5.22
CA ALA A 22 24.70 -39.85 5.48
C ALA A 22 24.56 -40.54 6.85
N SER A 23 24.73 -39.76 7.93
CA SER A 23 24.48 -40.26 9.27
C SER A 23 23.68 -39.20 10.04
N ARG A 24 22.41 -39.50 10.25
CA ARG A 24 21.50 -38.88 11.21
C ARG A 24 21.28 -37.37 11.07
N LEU A 25 20.34 -36.98 10.25
CA LEU A 25 19.59 -35.75 10.41
C LEU A 25 18.10 -36.07 10.41
N GLU A 26 17.64 -36.79 11.42
CA GLU A 26 16.28 -36.53 11.89
C GLU A 26 16.34 -35.14 12.51
N PRO A 27 15.63 -34.14 11.98
CA PRO A 27 15.60 -32.83 12.59
C PRO A 27 15.05 -32.98 14.00
N GLU A 28 15.78 -32.52 15.01
CA GLU A 28 15.28 -32.52 16.39
C GLU A 28 13.86 -31.90 16.41
N PRO A 29 12.93 -32.47 17.19
CA PRO A 29 11.53 -31.99 17.24
C PRO A 29 11.44 -30.48 17.49
N GLU A 30 12.39 -29.89 18.19
CA GLU A 30 12.50 -28.43 18.36
C GLU A 30 12.78 -27.67 17.05
N SER A 31 13.61 -28.19 16.15
CA SER A 31 13.93 -27.50 14.89
C SER A 31 12.73 -27.48 13.95
N VAL A 32 11.95 -28.56 13.89
CA VAL A 32 10.68 -28.63 13.12
C VAL A 32 9.65 -27.68 13.70
N TYR A 33 9.54 -27.58 15.02
CA TYR A 33 8.64 -26.66 15.70
C TYR A 33 9.02 -25.20 15.42
N PHE A 34 10.32 -24.85 15.48
CA PHE A 34 10.80 -23.49 15.13
C PHE A 34 10.57 -23.15 13.66
N ILE A 35 10.82 -24.07 12.73
CA ILE A 35 10.58 -23.86 11.30
C ILE A 35 9.08 -23.70 11.03
N SER A 36 8.24 -24.53 11.61
CA SER A 36 6.78 -24.42 11.43
C SER A 36 6.22 -23.14 12.04
N MET A 37 6.71 -22.70 13.22
CA MET A 37 6.37 -21.39 13.80
C MET A 37 6.86 -20.22 12.95
N GLU A 38 8.03 -20.32 12.33
CA GLU A 38 8.54 -19.26 11.46
C GLU A 38 7.73 -19.16 10.16
N ILE A 39 7.36 -20.28 9.55
CA ILE A 39 6.48 -20.33 8.38
C ILE A 39 5.10 -19.78 8.73
N MET A 40 4.49 -20.21 9.83
CA MET A 40 3.18 -19.71 10.28
C MET A 40 3.23 -18.21 10.62
N ASN A 41 4.36 -17.70 11.14
CA ASN A 41 4.55 -16.28 11.40
C ASN A 41 4.71 -15.45 10.14
N ARG A 42 5.41 -15.97 9.13
CA ARG A 42 5.53 -15.31 7.83
C ARG A 42 4.17 -15.22 7.14
N THR A 43 3.40 -16.31 7.11
CA THR A 43 2.07 -16.33 6.49
C THR A 43 1.07 -15.40 7.19
N SER A 44 1.03 -15.37 8.55
CA SER A 44 0.14 -14.46 9.28
C SER A 44 0.55 -12.99 9.07
N SER A 45 1.84 -12.67 9.15
CA SER A 45 2.35 -11.32 8.85
C SER A 45 2.01 -10.87 7.44
N ASP A 46 2.00 -11.78 6.50
CA ASP A 46 1.68 -11.51 5.11
C ASP A 46 0.19 -11.29 4.91
N ALA A 47 -0.67 -12.11 5.48
CA ALA A 47 -2.12 -11.94 5.42
C ALA A 47 -2.56 -10.58 5.99
N GLU A 48 -2.03 -10.17 7.14
CA GLU A 48 -2.35 -8.88 7.76
C GLU A 48 -1.89 -7.67 6.93
N ARG A 49 -0.73 -7.76 6.22
CA ARG A 49 -0.27 -6.70 5.30
C ARG A 49 -1.20 -6.58 4.11
N LEU A 50 -1.66 -7.69 3.57
CA LEU A 50 -2.64 -7.69 2.48
C LEU A 50 -3.97 -7.11 2.96
N THR A 51 -4.43 -7.46 4.17
CA THR A 51 -5.65 -6.90 4.77
C THR A 51 -5.54 -5.38 4.90
N ALA A 52 -4.43 -4.86 5.43
CA ALA A 52 -4.22 -3.41 5.50
C ALA A 52 -4.25 -2.75 4.12
N ALA A 53 -3.62 -3.38 3.12
CA ALA A 53 -3.62 -2.89 1.75
C ALA A 53 -5.04 -2.88 1.15
N CYS A 54 -5.82 -3.93 1.37
CA CYS A 54 -7.21 -3.99 0.93
C CYS A 54 -8.08 -2.91 1.58
N VAL A 55 -7.97 -2.70 2.90
CA VAL A 55 -8.71 -1.63 3.60
C VAL A 55 -8.31 -0.26 3.07
N LEU A 56 -7.01 0.02 2.91
CA LEU A 56 -6.53 1.28 2.34
C LEU A 56 -7.00 1.48 0.90
N SER A 57 -7.10 0.40 0.10
CA SER A 57 -7.62 0.47 -1.26
C SER A 57 -9.12 0.79 -1.29
N VAL A 58 -9.90 0.18 -0.39
CA VAL A 58 -11.32 0.52 -0.23
C VAL A 58 -11.49 1.99 0.13
N VAL A 59 -10.71 2.48 1.11
CA VAL A 59 -10.71 3.89 1.51
C VAL A 59 -10.31 4.79 0.33
N GLY A 60 -9.27 4.42 -0.43
CA GLY A 60 -8.83 5.18 -1.60
C GLY A 60 -9.88 5.29 -2.68
N GLY A 61 -10.56 4.18 -3.01
CA GLY A 61 -11.67 4.18 -3.97
C GLY A 61 -12.88 4.99 -3.48
N PHE A 62 -13.19 4.92 -2.18
CA PHE A 62 -14.21 5.74 -1.55
C PHE A 62 -13.88 7.24 -1.63
N LEU A 63 -12.64 7.64 -1.33
CA LEU A 63 -12.21 9.04 -1.39
C LEU A 63 -12.25 9.59 -2.82
N ASP A 64 -11.86 8.81 -3.82
CA ASP A 64 -11.94 9.22 -5.22
C ASP A 64 -13.38 9.46 -5.68
N ILE A 65 -14.29 8.55 -5.37
CA ILE A 65 -15.69 8.71 -5.77
C ILE A 65 -16.36 9.85 -4.99
N TYR A 66 -16.00 10.05 -3.72
CA TYR A 66 -16.50 11.17 -2.92
C TYR A 66 -16.09 12.51 -3.51
N THR A 67 -14.82 12.72 -3.80
CA THR A 67 -14.32 13.98 -4.36
C THR A 67 -14.87 14.20 -5.76
N TYR A 68 -15.00 13.16 -6.56
CA TYR A 68 -15.53 13.27 -7.91
C TYR A 68 -17.03 13.61 -7.95
N LEU A 69 -17.86 12.94 -7.14
CA LEU A 69 -19.32 13.15 -7.18
C LEU A 69 -19.77 14.39 -6.41
N TYR A 70 -19.15 14.67 -5.26
CA TYR A 70 -19.68 15.62 -4.30
C TYR A 70 -18.80 16.85 -4.07
N ARG A 71 -17.56 16.87 -4.59
CA ARG A 71 -16.60 17.95 -4.37
C ARG A 71 -16.05 18.54 -5.67
N GLY A 72 -16.86 18.62 -6.73
CA GLY A 72 -16.51 19.36 -7.94
C GLY A 72 -15.68 18.59 -8.98
N LYS A 73 -15.89 17.28 -9.11
CA LYS A 73 -15.34 16.43 -10.20
C LYS A 73 -13.81 16.29 -10.20
N VAL A 74 -13.16 16.45 -9.05
CA VAL A 74 -11.72 16.28 -8.88
C VAL A 74 -11.43 14.88 -8.35
N PHE A 75 -10.41 14.21 -8.86
CA PHE A 75 -9.94 12.93 -8.31
C PHE A 75 -8.88 13.15 -7.22
N ALA A 76 -9.02 12.47 -6.08
CA ALA A 76 -8.03 12.56 -5.00
C ALA A 76 -6.75 11.76 -5.30
N ASN A 77 -6.89 10.56 -5.88
CA ASN A 77 -5.78 9.65 -6.20
C ASN A 77 -5.39 9.65 -7.67
N ALA A 78 -6.36 9.83 -8.59
CA ALA A 78 -6.11 9.75 -10.03
C ALA A 78 -5.52 11.07 -10.56
N VAL A 79 -4.32 11.44 -10.07
CA VAL A 79 -3.64 12.70 -10.38
C VAL A 79 -3.44 12.91 -11.88
N THR A 80 -3.19 11.85 -12.66
CA THR A 80 -3.09 11.95 -14.12
C THR A 80 -4.38 12.46 -14.74
N GLY A 81 -5.55 12.04 -14.22
CA GLY A 81 -6.85 12.58 -14.64
C GLY A 81 -6.95 14.07 -14.36
N ASN A 82 -6.53 14.53 -13.17
CA ASN A 82 -6.50 15.95 -12.83
C ASN A 82 -5.55 16.74 -13.74
N MET A 83 -4.38 16.18 -14.13
CA MET A 83 -3.48 16.84 -15.09
C MET A 83 -4.15 17.03 -16.45
N VAL A 84 -4.88 16.04 -16.95
CA VAL A 84 -5.62 16.16 -18.22
C VAL A 84 -6.72 17.21 -18.13
N LEU A 85 -7.51 17.20 -17.05
CA LEU A 85 -8.59 18.14 -16.82
C LEU A 85 -8.05 19.58 -16.61
N PHE A 86 -6.95 19.72 -15.92
CA PHE A 86 -6.26 21.01 -15.81
C PHE A 86 -5.85 21.54 -17.19
N GLY A 87 -5.20 20.72 -18.03
CA GLY A 87 -4.82 21.09 -19.39
C GLY A 87 -6.05 21.48 -20.25
N PHE A 88 -7.16 20.75 -20.13
CA PHE A 88 -8.41 21.07 -20.80
C PHE A 88 -8.94 22.46 -20.42
N HIS A 89 -9.08 22.74 -19.13
CA HIS A 89 -9.57 24.04 -18.65
C HIS A 89 -8.62 25.19 -18.97
N LEU A 90 -7.31 24.93 -18.95
CA LEU A 90 -6.29 25.90 -19.35
C LEU A 90 -6.43 26.30 -20.83
N ALA A 91 -6.60 25.33 -21.72
CA ALA A 91 -6.80 25.57 -23.15
C ALA A 91 -8.08 26.37 -23.44
N HIS A 92 -9.14 26.19 -22.63
CA HIS A 92 -10.40 26.93 -22.75
C HIS A 92 -10.44 28.22 -21.94
N ARG A 93 -9.30 28.67 -21.36
CA ARG A 93 -9.18 29.89 -20.53
C ARG A 93 -10.10 29.91 -19.30
N GLN A 94 -10.49 28.74 -18.80
CA GLN A 94 -11.34 28.56 -17.62
C GLN A 94 -10.48 28.46 -16.34
N TRP A 95 -9.80 29.55 -16.01
CA TRP A 95 -8.79 29.60 -14.94
C TRP A 95 -9.34 29.17 -13.58
N GLY A 96 -10.56 29.59 -13.21
CA GLY A 96 -11.19 29.24 -11.95
C GLY A 96 -11.42 27.73 -11.79
N GLU A 97 -11.92 27.09 -12.86
CA GLU A 97 -12.13 25.63 -12.87
C GLU A 97 -10.79 24.88 -12.90
N GLY A 98 -9.81 25.38 -13.70
CA GLY A 98 -8.47 24.79 -13.78
C GLY A 98 -7.75 24.80 -12.45
N THR A 99 -7.90 25.86 -11.65
CA THR A 99 -7.24 26.00 -10.34
C THR A 99 -7.57 24.86 -9.39
N ARG A 100 -8.78 24.30 -9.40
CA ARG A 100 -9.16 23.16 -8.55
C ARG A 100 -8.30 21.92 -8.80
N TYR A 101 -8.05 21.61 -10.06
CA TYR A 101 -7.20 20.49 -10.47
C TYR A 101 -5.73 20.75 -10.15
N LEU A 102 -5.25 21.98 -10.40
CA LEU A 102 -3.89 22.37 -10.06
C LEU A 102 -3.61 22.25 -8.56
N LEU A 103 -4.53 22.72 -7.71
CA LEU A 103 -4.39 22.61 -6.26
C LEU A 103 -4.33 21.15 -5.82
N ALA A 104 -5.20 20.28 -6.34
CA ALA A 104 -5.14 18.85 -6.03
C ALA A 104 -3.79 18.23 -6.41
N ILE A 105 -3.23 18.57 -7.58
CA ILE A 105 -1.90 18.11 -8.04
C ILE A 105 -0.79 18.60 -7.09
N LEU A 106 -0.80 19.90 -6.74
CA LEU A 106 0.21 20.49 -5.86
C LEU A 106 0.15 19.90 -4.45
N PHE A 107 -1.04 19.73 -3.88
CA PHE A 107 -1.20 19.15 -2.55
C PHE A 107 -0.85 17.67 -2.53
N TYR A 108 -1.09 16.95 -3.62
CA TYR A 108 -0.62 15.57 -3.76
C TYR A 108 0.92 15.50 -3.73
N ALA A 109 1.61 16.36 -4.49
CA ALA A 109 3.07 16.45 -4.46
C ALA A 109 3.59 16.83 -3.07
N PHE A 110 2.92 17.77 -2.40
CA PHE A 110 3.25 18.19 -1.03
C PHE A 110 3.04 17.05 -0.01
N GLY A 111 2.02 16.20 -0.20
CA GLY A 111 1.78 15.01 0.63
C GLY A 111 2.92 13.99 0.52
N ILE A 112 3.41 13.70 -0.70
CA ILE A 112 4.58 12.85 -0.91
C ILE A 112 5.80 13.42 -0.17
N PHE A 113 6.07 14.72 -0.35
CA PHE A 113 7.19 15.40 0.29
C PHE A 113 7.11 15.34 1.82
N THR A 114 5.91 15.56 2.38
CA THR A 114 5.65 15.48 3.82
C THR A 114 5.89 14.07 4.36
N ALA A 115 5.43 13.03 3.67
CA ALA A 115 5.66 11.65 4.05
C ALA A 115 7.15 11.31 4.11
N GLU A 116 7.95 11.78 3.15
CA GLU A 116 9.41 11.59 3.15
C GLU A 116 10.09 12.33 4.32
N ILE A 117 9.66 13.56 4.64
CA ILE A 117 10.17 14.28 5.83
C ILE A 117 9.87 13.49 7.10
N ILE A 118 8.64 12.99 7.26
CA ILE A 118 8.26 12.20 8.43
C ILE A 118 9.11 10.93 8.50
N HIS A 119 9.30 10.23 7.38
CA HIS A 119 10.13 9.03 7.30
C HIS A 119 11.59 9.31 7.68
N ALA A 120 12.16 10.42 7.19
CA ALA A 120 13.56 10.80 7.43
C ALA A 120 13.81 11.26 8.88
N LYS A 121 12.87 12.02 9.46
CA LYS A 121 13.05 12.65 10.78
C LYS A 121 12.60 11.81 11.96
N LEU A 122 11.74 10.79 11.76
CA LEU A 122 11.27 9.96 12.86
C LEU A 122 12.30 8.90 13.25
N PRO A 123 12.83 8.95 14.48
CA PRO A 123 13.80 7.97 14.96
C PRO A 123 13.16 6.59 15.08
N LYS A 124 13.92 5.54 14.70
CA LYS A 124 13.48 4.13 14.73
C LYS A 124 13.08 3.60 16.12
N SER A 125 13.39 4.32 17.20
CA SER A 125 13.17 3.89 18.60
C SER A 125 11.89 4.45 19.24
N ARG A 126 11.08 5.24 18.55
CA ARG A 126 9.86 5.82 19.12
C ARG A 126 8.76 4.78 19.36
N ARG A 127 7.87 5.07 20.33
CA ARG A 127 6.68 4.25 20.63
C ARG A 127 5.77 4.06 19.42
N LEU A 128 5.63 5.09 18.56
CA LEU A 128 4.87 5.05 17.29
C LEU A 128 5.79 4.76 16.10
N SER A 129 5.31 3.95 15.14
CA SER A 129 5.98 3.82 13.84
C SER A 129 5.73 5.03 12.97
N TRP A 130 6.62 5.26 12.01
CA TRP A 130 6.37 6.30 11.02
C TRP A 130 5.04 6.10 10.26
N HIS A 131 4.64 4.85 9.97
CA HIS A 131 3.33 4.52 9.40
C HIS A 131 2.17 4.99 10.30
N GLN A 132 2.24 4.73 11.61
CA GLN A 132 1.21 5.17 12.54
C GLN A 132 1.16 6.69 12.68
N SER A 133 2.33 7.36 12.66
CA SER A 133 2.38 8.82 12.69
C SER A 133 1.76 9.45 11.46
N VAL A 134 1.94 8.84 10.28
CA VAL A 134 1.27 9.29 9.06
C VAL A 134 -0.24 9.07 9.13
N ILE A 135 -0.71 7.89 9.57
CA ILE A 135 -2.16 7.65 9.74
C ILE A 135 -2.79 8.65 10.71
N LEU A 136 -2.11 9.03 11.80
CA LEU A 136 -2.62 10.07 12.71
C LEU A 136 -2.73 11.43 12.02
N LEU A 137 -1.77 11.78 11.16
CA LEU A 137 -1.85 13.00 10.35
C LEU A 137 -3.00 12.92 9.34
N GLU A 138 -3.17 11.77 8.67
CA GLU A 138 -4.29 11.54 7.75
C GLU A 138 -5.64 11.68 8.47
N LEU A 139 -5.78 11.11 9.67
CA LEU A 139 -6.98 11.26 10.50
C LEU A 139 -7.23 12.72 10.90
N ALA A 140 -6.18 13.44 11.32
CA ALA A 140 -6.27 14.86 11.68
C ALA A 140 -6.71 15.73 10.49
N CYS A 141 -6.35 15.35 9.26
CA CYS A 141 -6.78 16.01 8.04
C CYS A 141 -8.22 15.64 7.62
N LEU A 142 -8.61 14.35 7.72
CA LEU A 142 -9.92 13.90 7.24
C LEU A 142 -11.06 14.18 8.22
N LEU A 143 -10.83 14.19 9.53
CA LEU A 143 -11.89 14.45 10.51
C LEU A 143 -12.57 15.81 10.33
N PRO A 144 -11.86 16.94 10.09
CA PRO A 144 -12.49 18.22 9.81
C PRO A 144 -13.37 18.20 8.55
N VAL A 145 -13.01 17.42 7.53
CA VAL A 145 -13.79 17.31 6.28
C VAL A 145 -15.22 16.82 6.55
N CYS A 146 -15.42 16.01 7.60
CA CYS A 146 -16.75 15.54 8.01
C CYS A 146 -17.73 16.68 8.34
N PHE A 147 -17.22 17.86 8.66
CA PHE A 147 -18.01 19.01 9.09
C PHE A 147 -18.07 20.15 8.05
N ILE A 148 -17.31 20.04 6.96
CA ILE A 148 -17.28 21.06 5.89
C ILE A 148 -18.44 20.80 4.93
N PRO A 149 -19.39 21.74 4.77
CA PRO A 149 -20.50 21.60 3.82
C PRO A 149 -19.99 21.55 2.37
N TYR A 150 -20.85 21.05 1.49
CA TYR A 150 -20.59 21.07 0.04
C TYR A 150 -20.64 22.49 -0.53
N GLY A 151 -19.84 22.76 -1.54
CA GLY A 151 -19.87 24.01 -2.32
C GLY A 151 -18.62 24.86 -2.18
N GLU A 152 -18.67 25.97 -1.47
CA GLU A 152 -17.65 27.02 -1.46
C GLU A 152 -16.22 26.49 -1.10
N PHE A 153 -16.13 25.56 -0.15
CA PHE A 153 -14.86 25.00 0.32
C PHE A 153 -14.42 23.69 -0.37
N ASP A 154 -15.10 23.28 -1.45
CA ASP A 154 -14.79 22.02 -2.13
C ASP A 154 -13.35 21.96 -2.67
N PHE A 155 -12.80 23.10 -3.11
CA PHE A 155 -11.42 23.17 -3.57
C PHE A 155 -10.41 22.84 -2.45
N LEU A 156 -10.67 23.32 -1.23
CA LEU A 156 -9.85 23.06 -0.05
C LEU A 156 -9.96 21.57 0.38
N VAL A 157 -11.19 21.06 0.38
CA VAL A 157 -11.46 19.65 0.71
C VAL A 157 -10.76 18.72 -0.27
N ASN A 158 -10.83 19.02 -1.58
CA ASN A 158 -10.13 18.24 -2.60
C ASN A 158 -8.61 18.28 -2.43
N ALA A 159 -8.04 19.47 -2.18
CA ALA A 159 -6.62 19.62 -1.91
C ALA A 159 -6.18 18.80 -0.68
N LEU A 160 -6.96 18.88 0.42
CA LEU A 160 -6.67 18.16 1.65
C LEU A 160 -6.78 16.64 1.48
N ILE A 161 -7.81 16.15 0.79
CA ILE A 161 -7.96 14.72 0.51
C ILE A 161 -6.84 14.23 -0.43
N SER A 162 -6.46 15.00 -1.46
CA SER A 162 -5.34 14.66 -2.33
C SER A 162 -4.02 14.58 -1.57
N PHE A 163 -3.79 15.48 -0.61
CA PHE A 163 -2.66 15.43 0.31
C PHE A 163 -2.65 14.13 1.13
N VAL A 164 -3.79 13.75 1.72
CA VAL A 164 -3.94 12.51 2.49
C VAL A 164 -3.69 11.28 1.62
N CYS A 165 -4.25 11.24 0.43
CA CYS A 165 -4.03 10.13 -0.52
C CYS A 165 -2.55 9.98 -0.89
N ALA A 166 -1.84 11.08 -1.04
CA ALA A 166 -0.41 11.08 -1.32
C ALA A 166 0.42 10.57 -0.13
N LEU A 167 0.08 10.99 1.10
CA LEU A 167 0.67 10.45 2.33
C LEU A 167 0.51 8.92 2.37
N GLN A 168 -0.69 8.43 2.11
CA GLN A 168 -1.03 7.01 2.11
C GLN A 168 -0.21 6.22 1.07
N VAL A 169 -0.19 6.70 -0.19
CA VAL A 169 0.56 6.04 -1.27
C VAL A 169 2.06 5.97 -0.95
N GLN A 170 2.63 7.07 -0.46
CA GLN A 170 4.05 7.14 -0.15
C GLN A 170 4.43 6.28 1.05
N THR A 171 3.56 6.20 2.07
CA THR A 171 3.79 5.45 3.29
C THR A 171 3.67 3.93 3.07
N PHE A 172 2.72 3.51 2.26
CA PHE A 172 2.40 2.09 2.04
C PHE A 172 2.85 1.60 0.65
N ARG A 173 4.08 1.95 0.26
CA ARG A 173 4.65 1.63 -1.08
C ARG A 173 4.98 0.16 -1.30
N ARG A 174 5.05 -0.67 -0.27
CA ARG A 174 5.45 -2.08 -0.36
C ARG A 174 4.58 -2.97 0.50
N VAL A 175 4.00 -3.98 -0.14
CA VAL A 175 3.32 -5.09 0.54
C VAL A 175 4.02 -6.38 0.11
N HIS A 176 4.43 -7.23 1.04
CA HIS A 176 5.18 -8.47 0.78
C HIS A 176 6.54 -8.29 0.05
N GLY A 177 7.17 -7.12 0.18
CA GLY A 177 8.38 -6.81 -0.58
C GLY A 177 8.11 -6.47 -2.05
N LEU A 178 6.86 -6.59 -2.52
CA LEU A 178 6.45 -6.17 -3.85
C LEU A 178 6.20 -4.66 -3.85
N PRO A 179 6.61 -3.94 -4.90
CA PRO A 179 6.19 -2.56 -5.11
C PRO A 179 4.67 -2.56 -5.28
N PHE A 180 4.00 -1.84 -4.40
CA PHE A 180 2.57 -1.82 -4.28
C PHE A 180 2.09 -0.39 -4.08
N ALA A 181 1.00 -0.03 -4.70
CA ALA A 181 0.35 1.23 -4.42
C ALA A 181 -1.11 0.96 -4.07
N SER A 182 -1.52 1.26 -2.83
CA SER A 182 -2.88 1.01 -2.32
C SER A 182 -3.97 1.65 -3.19
N THR A 183 -3.64 2.75 -3.87
CA THR A 183 -4.61 3.55 -4.65
C THR A 183 -4.21 3.78 -6.11
N MET A 184 -3.03 3.30 -6.57
CA MET A 184 -2.59 3.44 -7.96
C MET A 184 -2.96 2.20 -8.78
N CYS A 185 -4.23 2.09 -9.18
CA CYS A 185 -4.77 0.93 -9.89
C CYS A 185 -4.03 0.61 -11.19
N THR A 186 -3.61 1.60 -11.98
CA THR A 186 -2.90 1.40 -13.25
C THR A 186 -1.54 0.69 -13.05
N GLY A 187 -0.78 1.08 -12.03
CA GLY A 187 0.49 0.42 -11.70
C GLY A 187 0.28 -1.02 -11.23
N ASN A 188 -0.74 -1.25 -10.41
CA ASN A 188 -1.11 -2.59 -9.95
C ASN A 188 -1.62 -3.47 -11.09
N LEU A 189 -2.42 -2.92 -12.03
CA LEU A 189 -2.90 -3.62 -13.21
C LEU A 189 -1.72 -4.07 -14.07
N ARG A 190 -0.77 -3.19 -14.38
CA ARG A 190 0.44 -3.52 -15.13
C ARG A 190 1.23 -4.65 -14.46
N SER A 191 1.51 -4.51 -13.16
CA SER A 191 2.30 -5.50 -12.42
C SER A 191 1.59 -6.84 -12.27
N GLY A 192 0.27 -6.82 -12.07
CA GLY A 192 -0.58 -8.00 -11.99
C GLY A 192 -0.63 -8.76 -13.31
N THR A 193 -0.77 -8.04 -14.43
CA THR A 193 -0.81 -8.65 -15.76
C THR A 193 0.54 -9.24 -16.16
N ASP A 194 1.65 -8.56 -15.84
CA ASP A 194 3.00 -9.08 -16.06
C ASP A 194 3.25 -10.37 -15.23
N ALA A 195 2.87 -10.37 -13.95
CA ALA A 195 2.96 -11.57 -13.11
C ALA A 195 2.07 -12.71 -13.62
N LEU A 196 0.85 -12.40 -14.09
CA LEU A 196 -0.04 -13.39 -14.69
C LEU A 196 0.58 -14.01 -15.93
N PHE A 197 1.14 -13.20 -16.83
CA PHE A 197 1.84 -13.66 -18.02
C PHE A 197 3.01 -14.60 -17.67
N ARG A 198 3.83 -14.22 -16.70
CA ARG A 198 4.95 -15.06 -16.24
C ARG A 198 4.48 -16.37 -15.60
N SER A 199 3.33 -16.36 -14.94
CA SER A 199 2.72 -17.58 -14.39
C SER A 199 2.24 -18.52 -15.48
N LEU A 200 1.54 -18.02 -16.50
CA LEU A 200 0.90 -18.81 -17.53
C LEU A 200 1.90 -19.33 -18.56
N PHE A 201 2.79 -18.48 -19.05
CA PHE A 201 3.71 -18.79 -20.14
C PHE A 201 5.12 -19.09 -19.65
N GLY A 202 5.61 -18.39 -18.63
CA GLY A 202 6.93 -18.62 -18.04
C GLY A 202 6.95 -19.75 -17.00
N LYS A 203 5.80 -20.24 -16.55
CA LYS A 203 5.66 -21.27 -15.50
C LYS A 203 6.48 -20.98 -14.24
N VAL A 204 6.67 -19.69 -13.90
CA VAL A 204 7.46 -19.27 -12.75
C VAL A 204 6.65 -19.47 -11.47
N PRO A 205 7.15 -20.26 -10.49
CA PRO A 205 6.44 -20.53 -9.25
C PRO A 205 6.16 -19.24 -8.45
N GLY A 206 4.94 -19.10 -7.91
CA GLY A 206 4.55 -17.97 -7.06
C GLY A 206 4.08 -16.71 -7.79
N GLU A 207 4.25 -16.60 -9.12
CA GLU A 207 3.80 -15.43 -9.88
C GLU A 207 2.26 -15.33 -9.94
N LEU A 208 1.54 -16.44 -10.00
CA LEU A 208 0.07 -16.43 -9.92
C LEU A 208 -0.42 -15.78 -8.60
N ARG A 209 0.19 -16.14 -7.48
CA ARG A 209 -0.15 -15.53 -6.18
C ARG A 209 0.09 -14.02 -6.17
N LYS A 210 1.18 -13.55 -6.80
CA LYS A 210 1.46 -12.11 -6.95
C LYS A 210 0.38 -11.42 -7.81
N ALA A 211 0.03 -12.02 -8.94
CA ALA A 211 -1.03 -11.52 -9.81
C ALA A 211 -2.35 -11.37 -9.05
N LEU A 212 -2.76 -12.41 -8.30
CA LEU A 212 -3.99 -12.39 -7.49
C LEU A 212 -3.96 -11.30 -6.41
N HIS A 213 -2.81 -11.02 -5.80
CA HIS A 213 -2.68 -9.92 -4.84
C HIS A 213 -2.91 -8.55 -5.51
N TYR A 214 -2.30 -8.30 -6.68
CA TYR A 214 -2.49 -7.06 -7.42
C TYR A 214 -3.94 -6.86 -7.86
N TYR A 215 -4.56 -7.90 -8.44
CA TYR A 215 -5.96 -7.83 -8.86
C TYR A 215 -6.91 -7.70 -7.66
N GLY A 216 -6.65 -8.40 -6.55
CA GLY A 216 -7.44 -8.29 -5.34
C GLY A 216 -7.53 -6.86 -4.81
N VAL A 217 -6.43 -6.13 -4.86
CA VAL A 217 -6.38 -4.72 -4.46
C VAL A 217 -7.16 -3.82 -5.40
N ILE A 218 -7.06 -4.06 -6.71
CA ILE A 218 -7.87 -3.31 -7.70
C ILE A 218 -9.37 -3.56 -7.44
N VAL A 219 -9.76 -4.80 -7.18
CA VAL A 219 -11.14 -5.15 -6.81
C VAL A 219 -11.57 -4.43 -5.53
N CYS A 220 -10.72 -4.38 -4.51
CA CYS A 220 -10.99 -3.62 -3.29
C CYS A 220 -11.19 -2.12 -3.56
N PHE A 221 -10.38 -1.52 -4.42
CA PHE A 221 -10.52 -0.12 -4.81
C PHE A 221 -11.87 0.13 -5.52
N ILE A 222 -12.21 -0.72 -6.51
CA ILE A 222 -13.49 -0.64 -7.23
C ILE A 222 -14.65 -0.82 -6.25
N PHE A 223 -14.56 -1.77 -5.33
CA PHE A 223 -15.57 -1.98 -4.28
C PHE A 223 -15.75 -0.73 -3.40
N GLY A 224 -14.65 -0.07 -3.02
CA GLY A 224 -14.69 1.19 -2.29
C GLY A 224 -15.39 2.30 -3.05
N ALA A 225 -15.13 2.43 -4.34
CA ALA A 225 -15.80 3.42 -5.19
C ALA A 225 -17.30 3.11 -5.37
N VAL A 226 -17.66 1.85 -5.64
CA VAL A 226 -19.06 1.44 -5.81
C VAL A 226 -19.86 1.62 -4.51
N SER A 227 -19.34 1.08 -3.39
CA SER A 227 -19.99 1.22 -2.09
C SER A 227 -20.10 2.68 -1.65
N GLY A 228 -19.04 3.47 -1.91
CA GLY A 228 -19.04 4.91 -1.67
C GLY A 228 -20.12 5.64 -2.43
N ALA A 229 -20.25 5.40 -3.74
CA ALA A 229 -21.28 6.01 -4.56
C ALA A 229 -22.70 5.68 -4.06
N LEU A 230 -22.96 4.41 -3.76
CA LEU A 230 -24.27 3.94 -3.28
C LEU A 230 -24.61 4.50 -1.89
N LEU A 231 -23.67 4.42 -0.95
CA LEU A 231 -23.90 4.87 0.43
C LEU A 231 -24.04 6.39 0.51
N LEU A 232 -23.19 7.15 -0.19
CA LEU A 232 -23.27 8.63 -0.24
C LEU A 232 -24.59 9.09 -0.84
N HIS A 233 -25.09 8.41 -1.88
CA HIS A 233 -26.39 8.71 -2.46
C HIS A 233 -27.53 8.45 -1.48
N ARG A 234 -27.45 7.38 -0.69
CA ARG A 234 -28.53 6.96 0.23
C ARG A 234 -28.52 7.68 1.57
N PHE A 235 -27.36 7.95 2.14
CA PHE A 235 -27.18 8.45 3.51
C PHE A 235 -26.49 9.81 3.60
N GLY A 236 -26.07 10.38 2.45
CA GLY A 236 -25.48 11.72 2.39
C GLY A 236 -24.08 11.83 3.00
N HIS A 237 -23.75 13.04 3.44
CA HIS A 237 -22.39 13.43 3.86
C HIS A 237 -21.83 12.62 5.05
N TYR A 238 -22.65 12.17 5.98
CA TYR A 238 -22.20 11.42 7.16
C TYR A 238 -21.47 10.10 6.82
N VAL A 239 -21.71 9.55 5.63
CA VAL A 239 -20.99 8.37 5.13
C VAL A 239 -19.49 8.62 5.01
N PHE A 240 -19.07 9.87 4.89
CA PHE A 240 -17.64 10.22 4.83
C PHE A 240 -16.86 9.72 6.06
N LEU A 241 -17.52 9.55 7.23
CA LEU A 241 -16.90 8.97 8.43
C LEU A 241 -16.34 7.55 8.22
N LEU A 242 -16.76 6.84 7.19
CA LEU A 242 -16.19 5.53 6.85
C LEU A 242 -14.70 5.61 6.46
N ALA A 243 -14.25 6.73 5.88
CA ALA A 243 -12.84 6.91 5.52
C ALA A 243 -11.93 7.00 6.76
N PRO A 244 -12.15 7.91 7.73
CA PRO A 244 -11.40 7.90 8.99
C PRO A 244 -11.57 6.58 9.77
N ALA A 245 -12.75 5.95 9.76
CA ALA A 245 -12.95 4.65 10.42
C ALA A 245 -12.07 3.55 9.81
N GLY A 246 -11.95 3.49 8.49
CA GLY A 246 -11.04 2.58 7.79
C GLY A 246 -9.56 2.82 8.16
N LEU A 247 -9.14 4.08 8.26
CA LEU A 247 -7.80 4.44 8.71
C LEU A 247 -7.54 4.04 10.17
N CYS A 248 -8.53 4.20 11.05
CA CYS A 248 -8.46 3.72 12.43
C CYS A 248 -8.26 2.19 12.47
N ALA A 249 -9.01 1.43 11.66
CA ALA A 249 -8.84 -0.02 11.57
C ALA A 249 -7.41 -0.40 11.17
N VAL A 250 -6.82 0.28 10.17
CA VAL A 250 -5.42 0.05 9.75
C VAL A 250 -4.43 0.45 10.86
N PHE A 251 -4.68 1.55 11.57
CA PHE A 251 -3.84 1.97 12.71
C PHE A 251 -3.76 0.88 13.78
N PHE A 252 -4.88 0.33 14.20
CA PHE A 252 -4.93 -0.75 15.19
C PHE A 252 -4.32 -2.06 14.67
N LEU A 253 -4.53 -2.39 13.40
CA LEU A 253 -3.89 -3.55 12.76
C LEU A 253 -2.36 -3.46 12.80
N ILE A 254 -1.79 -2.26 12.60
CA ILE A 254 -0.35 -2.03 12.70
C ILE A 254 0.12 -2.02 14.17
N ALA A 255 -0.68 -1.50 15.10
CA ALA A 255 -0.35 -1.42 16.52
C ALA A 255 -0.27 -2.81 17.17
N THR A 256 -1.23 -3.68 16.90
CA THR A 256 -1.25 -5.07 17.41
C THR A 256 -0.03 -5.86 16.96
N ARG A 257 0.45 -5.66 15.73
CA ARG A 257 1.69 -6.26 15.21
C ARG A 257 2.92 -5.91 16.05
N ARG A 258 3.05 -4.66 16.45
CA ARG A 258 4.19 -4.23 17.27
C ARG A 258 4.17 -4.85 18.66
N GLY A 259 3.00 -4.95 19.26
CA GLY A 259 2.80 -5.61 20.54
C GLY A 259 3.26 -7.07 20.48
N VAL A 260 2.76 -7.84 19.52
CA VAL A 260 3.12 -9.25 19.31
C VAL A 260 4.63 -9.42 19.01
N ALA A 261 5.21 -8.58 18.15
CA ALA A 261 6.64 -8.63 17.83
C ALA A 261 7.55 -8.26 19.01
N SER A 262 7.11 -7.33 19.86
CA SER A 262 7.80 -6.95 21.08
C SER A 262 7.79 -8.09 22.11
N TRP A 263 6.64 -8.67 22.36
CA TRP A 263 6.46 -9.79 23.27
C TRP A 263 7.30 -11.01 22.85
N ARG A 264 7.35 -11.35 21.58
CA ARG A 264 8.19 -12.43 21.03
C ARG A 264 9.69 -12.18 21.18
N ARG A 265 10.16 -10.92 21.06
CA ARG A 265 11.57 -10.58 21.33
C ARG A 265 11.91 -10.75 22.78
N SER A 266 11.01 -10.37 23.68
CA SER A 266 11.17 -10.57 25.12
C SER A 266 11.29 -12.06 25.47
N LEU A 267 10.41 -12.90 24.95
CA LEU A 267 10.47 -14.36 25.16
C LEU A 267 11.79 -14.96 24.66
N ARG A 268 12.24 -14.61 23.43
CA ARG A 268 13.54 -15.08 22.92
C ARG A 268 14.71 -14.66 23.81
N GLY A 269 14.66 -13.47 24.40
CA GLY A 269 15.66 -13.00 25.37
C GLY A 269 15.68 -13.83 26.64
N VAL A 270 14.52 -14.23 27.15
CA VAL A 270 14.38 -15.11 28.32
C VAL A 270 14.93 -16.51 28.02
N PHE A 271 14.54 -17.13 26.90
CA PHE A 271 15.04 -18.45 26.50
C PHE A 271 16.56 -18.47 26.24
N ARG A 272 17.12 -17.36 25.74
CA ARG A 272 18.58 -17.24 25.57
C ARG A 272 19.34 -17.17 26.90
N LYS A 273 18.73 -16.55 27.93
CA LYS A 273 19.31 -16.49 29.30
C LYS A 273 19.18 -17.81 30.07
N LEU A 274 18.25 -18.69 29.71
CA LEU A 274 18.05 -20.00 30.29
C LEU A 274 18.96 -21.07 29.67
N ARG A 275 19.60 -20.80 28.53
CA ARG A 275 20.53 -21.70 27.84
C ARG A 275 22.01 -21.39 28.02
N GLY A 276 22.35 -20.27 28.63
CA GLY A 276 23.73 -19.90 29.01
C GLY A 276 23.91 -19.88 30.53
#